data_d094d31cc68aa4ecb011a61f9143859b
#
_entry.id   d094d31cc68aa4ecb011a61f9143859b
#
_cell.length_a   1.000
_cell.length_b   1.000
_cell.length_c   1.000
_cell.angle_alpha   90.00
_cell.angle_beta   90.00
_cell.angle_gamma   90.00
#
_symmetry.space_group_name_H-M   'P 1'
#
loop_
_entity.id
_entity.type
_entity.pdbx_description
1 polymer ?
#
loop_
_entity_poly.entity_id
_entity_poly.type
_entity_poly.pdbx_seq_one_letter_code
_entity_poly.pdbx_strand_id
1 'polypeptide(L)'
;DILLGLPGESYESHLNTCRKAFDLGFDEINCYTIRLLPGSEYETEEYREKYRVFTKFRPIWGSYGTYGGENVFEFEEGVRGTKDITEPELDSFKLIHLLVHYFWNMGIGKPILNLLKVKGINPADVLVALSNTDQPKLRAVIDDLKAQSLAEWFESEDEIIAHYGDP
;
A
#
# COMPACT_ATOMS: atom_id res chain seq x y z
N ASP A 1 -13.63 3.25 1.28
CA ASP A 1 -12.24 2.84 1.51
C ASP A 1 -12.04 1.40 1.05
N ILE A 2 -10.84 1.10 0.51
CA ILE A 2 -10.40 -0.25 0.17
C ILE A 2 -9.22 -0.59 1.08
N LEU A 3 -9.27 -1.77 1.70
CA LEU A 3 -8.20 -2.26 2.58
C LEU A 3 -7.42 -3.37 1.88
N LEU A 4 -6.10 -3.25 1.85
CA LEU A 4 -5.16 -4.21 1.26
C LEU A 4 -4.49 -5.04 2.36
N GLY A 5 -4.42 -6.36 2.16
CA GLY A 5 -3.77 -7.28 3.08
C GLY A 5 -4.73 -7.94 4.07
N LEU A 6 -6.04 -7.93 3.79
CA LEU A 6 -7.03 -8.67 4.55
C LEU A 6 -6.82 -10.19 4.38
N PRO A 7 -7.07 -10.98 5.42
CA PRO A 7 -7.05 -12.43 5.33
C PRO A 7 -8.01 -12.97 4.27
N GLY A 8 -7.54 -13.93 3.49
CA GLY A 8 -8.32 -14.50 2.38
C GLY A 8 -8.36 -13.64 1.12
N GLU A 9 -7.69 -12.48 1.13
CA GLU A 9 -7.57 -11.65 -0.04
C GLU A 9 -6.38 -12.08 -0.90
N SER A 10 -6.65 -12.42 -2.15
CA SER A 10 -5.64 -12.69 -3.18
C SER A 10 -5.46 -11.48 -4.10
N TYR A 11 -4.42 -11.48 -4.93
CA TYR A 11 -4.21 -10.47 -5.97
C TYR A 11 -5.48 -10.24 -6.80
N GLU A 12 -6.07 -11.30 -7.33
CA GLU A 12 -7.25 -11.18 -8.21
C GLU A 12 -8.48 -10.68 -7.45
N SER A 13 -8.71 -11.13 -6.20
CA SER A 13 -9.86 -10.66 -5.42
C SER A 13 -9.74 -9.16 -5.08
N HIS A 14 -8.53 -8.68 -4.78
CA HIS A 14 -8.27 -7.27 -4.53
C HIS A 14 -8.47 -6.43 -5.79
N LEU A 15 -7.93 -6.89 -6.92
CA LEU A 15 -8.13 -6.22 -8.21
C LEU A 15 -9.62 -6.13 -8.58
N ASN A 16 -10.39 -7.19 -8.33
CA ASN A 16 -11.84 -7.17 -8.54
C ASN A 16 -12.55 -6.19 -7.61
N THR A 17 -12.08 -6.00 -6.37
CA THR A 17 -12.58 -4.97 -5.46
C THR A 17 -12.33 -3.57 -6.04
N CYS A 18 -11.13 -3.31 -6.57
CA CYS A 18 -10.82 -2.05 -7.26
C CYS A 18 -11.72 -1.83 -8.49
N ARG A 19 -11.90 -2.86 -9.34
CA ARG A 19 -12.80 -2.78 -10.51
C ARG A 19 -14.22 -2.41 -10.10
N LYS A 20 -14.77 -3.08 -9.08
CA LYS A 20 -16.11 -2.79 -8.56
C LYS A 20 -16.25 -1.36 -8.02
N ALA A 21 -15.20 -0.85 -7.33
CA ALA A 21 -15.23 0.51 -6.83
C ALA A 21 -15.36 1.53 -7.96
N PHE A 22 -14.63 1.34 -9.07
CA PHE A 22 -14.78 2.18 -10.26
C PHE A 22 -16.15 2.01 -10.94
N ASP A 23 -16.67 0.78 -11.02
CA ASP A 23 -17.98 0.51 -11.64
C ASP A 23 -19.12 1.17 -10.87
N LEU A 24 -19.04 1.18 -9.53
CA LEU A 24 -20.01 1.85 -8.65
C LEU A 24 -19.97 3.38 -8.78
N GLY A 25 -18.90 3.95 -9.34
CA GLY A 25 -18.81 5.36 -9.68
C GLY A 25 -18.57 6.27 -8.49
N PHE A 26 -17.81 5.81 -7.49
CA PHE A 26 -17.38 6.67 -6.38
C PHE A 26 -16.55 7.86 -6.88
N ASP A 27 -16.77 9.02 -6.31
CA ASP A 27 -16.03 10.23 -6.63
C ASP A 27 -14.58 10.14 -6.14
N GLU A 28 -14.36 9.44 -5.02
CA GLU A 28 -13.07 9.24 -4.37
C GLU A 28 -12.95 7.78 -3.91
N ILE A 29 -11.78 7.19 -4.14
CA ILE A 29 -11.44 5.81 -3.76
C ILE A 29 -10.16 5.86 -2.92
N ASN A 30 -10.30 5.74 -1.60
CA ASN A 30 -9.16 5.70 -0.69
C ASN A 30 -8.75 4.27 -0.43
N CYS A 31 -7.44 4.01 -0.55
CA CYS A 31 -6.85 2.69 -0.42
C CYS A 31 -5.81 2.70 0.70
N TYR A 32 -5.91 1.74 1.62
CA TYR A 32 -5.03 1.62 2.78
C TYR A 32 -4.50 0.20 2.92
N THR A 33 -3.24 0.07 3.31
CA THR A 33 -2.70 -1.23 3.75
C THR A 33 -3.04 -1.43 5.22
N ILE A 34 -3.39 -2.66 5.61
CA ILE A 34 -3.71 -3.00 7.00
C ILE A 34 -2.47 -2.83 7.88
N ARG A 35 -2.71 -2.22 9.02
CA ARG A 35 -1.76 -2.10 10.13
C ARG A 35 -2.27 -2.92 11.30
N LEU A 36 -1.36 -3.53 12.03
CA LEU A 36 -1.68 -4.26 13.24
C LEU A 36 -1.72 -3.24 14.39
N LEU A 37 -2.91 -3.08 14.94
CA LEU A 37 -3.10 -2.18 16.08
C LEU A 37 -2.98 -2.98 17.36
N PRO A 38 -2.19 -2.51 18.36
CA PRO A 38 -2.08 -3.15 19.65
C PRO A 38 -3.45 -3.44 20.28
N GLY A 39 -3.66 -4.67 20.73
CA GLY A 39 -4.92 -5.14 21.32
C GLY A 39 -6.00 -5.52 20.32
N SER A 40 -5.73 -5.47 19.00
CA SER A 40 -6.67 -5.97 17.99
C SER A 40 -6.58 -7.49 17.83
N GLU A 41 -7.65 -8.11 17.29
CA GLU A 41 -7.64 -9.53 16.95
C GLU A 41 -6.54 -9.89 15.95
N TYR A 42 -6.22 -8.97 15.03
CA TYR A 42 -5.19 -9.15 14.00
C TYR A 42 -3.78 -9.27 14.56
N GLU A 43 -3.53 -8.75 15.76
CA GLU A 43 -2.24 -8.79 16.45
C GLU A 43 -1.98 -10.15 17.11
N THR A 44 -3.03 -10.91 17.42
CA THR A 44 -2.90 -12.18 18.16
C THR A 44 -2.06 -13.20 17.41
N GLU A 45 -1.27 -14.00 18.15
CA GLU A 45 -0.44 -15.07 17.57
C GLU A 45 -1.30 -16.09 16.81
N GLU A 46 -2.48 -16.46 17.37
CA GLU A 46 -3.44 -17.35 16.71
C GLU A 46 -3.84 -16.83 15.32
N TYR A 47 -4.11 -15.54 15.20
CA TYR A 47 -4.48 -14.92 13.94
C TYR A 47 -3.31 -14.89 12.96
N ARG A 48 -2.11 -14.49 13.43
CA ARG A 48 -0.89 -14.47 12.63
C ARG A 48 -0.56 -15.84 12.05
N GLU A 49 -0.62 -16.89 12.88
CA GLU A 49 -0.39 -18.27 12.44
C GLU A 49 -1.46 -18.77 11.45
N LYS A 50 -2.73 -18.57 11.77
CA LYS A 50 -3.86 -19.00 10.95
C LYS A 50 -3.82 -18.47 9.53
N TYR A 51 -3.42 -17.23 9.38
CA TYR A 51 -3.38 -16.55 8.09
C TYR A 51 -1.97 -16.37 7.54
N ARG A 52 -0.94 -16.85 8.26
CA ARG A 52 0.49 -16.69 7.94
C ARG A 52 0.81 -15.24 7.63
N VAL A 53 0.41 -14.35 8.54
CA VAL A 53 0.62 -12.92 8.38
C VAL A 53 2.10 -12.60 8.50
N PHE A 54 2.66 -12.02 7.46
CA PHE A 54 4.01 -11.48 7.43
C PHE A 54 3.95 -9.96 7.57
N THR A 55 4.75 -9.40 8.46
CA THR A 55 4.72 -7.97 8.79
C THR A 55 6.13 -7.39 8.78
N LYS A 56 6.20 -6.07 8.63
CA LYS A 56 7.38 -5.25 8.85
C LYS A 56 6.99 -3.97 9.58
N PHE A 57 8.00 -3.28 10.07
CA PHE A 57 7.85 -2.06 10.84
C PHE A 57 8.28 -0.85 10.01
N ARG A 58 7.66 0.30 10.27
CA ARG A 58 8.13 1.57 9.77
C ARG A 58 7.88 2.68 10.79
N PRO A 59 8.68 3.76 10.79
CA PRO A 59 8.39 4.92 11.62
C PRO A 59 7.10 5.60 11.15
N ILE A 60 6.34 6.13 12.11
CA ILE A 60 5.19 6.98 11.80
C ILE A 60 5.73 8.37 11.44
N TRP A 61 5.44 8.81 10.22
CA TRP A 61 5.88 10.12 9.74
C TRP A 61 5.41 11.25 10.67
N GLY A 62 6.36 12.07 11.12
CA GLY A 62 6.09 13.20 12.01
C GLY A 62 5.93 12.85 13.50
N SER A 63 6.00 11.57 13.86
CA SER A 63 5.90 11.09 15.25
C SER A 63 7.27 10.70 15.80
N TYR A 64 8.21 11.64 15.79
CA TYR A 64 9.53 11.49 16.38
C TYR A 64 10.00 12.82 16.99
N GLY A 65 10.86 12.73 17.98
CA GLY A 65 11.44 13.92 18.63
C GLY A 65 12.46 13.57 19.70
N THR A 66 13.18 14.59 20.15
CA THR A 66 14.13 14.45 21.25
C THR A 66 13.54 15.02 22.54
N TYR A 67 13.40 14.20 23.55
CA TYR A 67 12.82 14.55 24.84
C TYR A 67 13.82 14.23 25.96
N GLY A 68 14.26 15.26 26.69
CA GLY A 68 15.24 15.06 27.76
C GLY A 68 16.63 14.57 27.31
N GLY A 69 16.95 14.72 26.03
CA GLY A 69 18.19 14.22 25.41
C GLY A 69 18.07 12.80 24.84
N GLU A 70 16.90 12.19 24.88
CA GLU A 70 16.62 10.89 24.30
C GLU A 70 15.76 11.04 23.03
N ASN A 71 16.11 10.34 21.97
CA ASN A 71 15.33 10.28 20.76
C ASN A 71 14.18 9.27 20.94
N VAL A 72 12.96 9.72 20.67
CA VAL A 72 11.73 8.91 20.75
C VAL A 72 11.11 8.82 19.39
N PHE A 73 10.73 7.61 19.00
CA PHE A 73 10.08 7.29 17.74
C PHE A 73 8.80 6.52 18.00
N GLU A 74 7.75 6.78 17.22
CA GLU A 74 6.59 5.92 17.14
C GLU A 74 6.67 5.05 15.88
N PHE A 75 6.28 3.80 16.01
CA PHE A 75 6.34 2.80 14.95
C PHE A 75 4.94 2.28 14.63
N GLU A 76 4.76 1.84 13.41
CA GLU A 76 3.60 1.05 13.02
C GLU A 76 4.06 -0.28 12.42
N GLU A 77 3.36 -1.35 12.79
CA GLU A 77 3.51 -2.66 12.19
C GLU A 77 2.49 -2.83 11.07
N GLY A 78 2.96 -3.05 9.85
CA GLY A 78 2.12 -3.20 8.66
C GLY A 78 2.16 -4.60 8.08
N VAL A 79 1.03 -5.08 7.57
CA VAL A 79 0.94 -6.33 6.84
C VAL A 79 1.72 -6.22 5.54
N ARG A 80 2.65 -7.16 5.32
CA ARG A 80 3.49 -7.25 4.11
C ARG A 80 3.18 -8.49 3.27
N GLY A 81 2.38 -9.40 3.80
CA GLY A 81 1.91 -10.58 3.11
C GLY A 81 1.07 -11.46 3.99
N THR A 82 0.35 -12.38 3.37
CA THR A 82 -0.43 -13.43 4.03
C THR A 82 -0.24 -14.74 3.26
N LYS A 83 -0.90 -15.83 3.68
CA LYS A 83 -0.92 -17.07 2.90
C LYS A 83 -1.55 -16.92 1.51
N ASP A 84 -2.34 -15.86 1.28
CA ASP A 84 -3.17 -15.67 0.09
C ASP A 84 -2.65 -14.57 -0.84
N ILE A 85 -1.78 -13.67 -0.34
CA ILE A 85 -1.12 -12.60 -1.10
C ILE A 85 0.33 -12.46 -0.67
N THR A 86 1.24 -12.44 -1.62
CA THR A 86 2.68 -12.30 -1.37
C THR A 86 3.10 -10.82 -1.22
N GLU A 87 4.28 -10.57 -0.61
CA GLU A 87 4.82 -9.22 -0.48
C GLU A 87 4.99 -8.50 -1.83
N PRO A 88 5.55 -9.11 -2.90
CA PRO A 88 5.63 -8.47 -4.20
C PRO A 88 4.27 -8.10 -4.83
N GLU A 89 3.24 -8.95 -4.62
CA GLU A 89 1.88 -8.65 -5.09
C GLU A 89 1.28 -7.48 -4.32
N LEU A 90 1.48 -7.44 -3.00
CA LEU A 90 1.05 -6.34 -2.15
C LEU A 90 1.74 -5.02 -2.56
N ASP A 91 3.04 -5.04 -2.84
CA ASP A 91 3.77 -3.86 -3.31
C ASP A 91 3.31 -3.38 -4.69
N SER A 92 2.91 -4.31 -5.57
CA SER A 92 2.32 -3.92 -6.85
C SER A 92 1.01 -3.16 -6.67
N PHE A 93 0.18 -3.53 -5.68
CA PHE A 93 -1.04 -2.80 -5.35
C PHE A 93 -0.77 -1.44 -4.71
N LYS A 94 0.28 -1.28 -3.91
CA LYS A 94 0.65 0.05 -3.41
C LYS A 94 0.88 1.05 -4.54
N LEU A 95 1.55 0.61 -5.61
CA LEU A 95 1.72 1.44 -6.80
C LEU A 95 0.38 1.73 -7.49
N ILE A 96 -0.47 0.71 -7.67
CA ILE A 96 -1.80 0.89 -8.26
C ILE A 96 -2.63 1.87 -7.43
N HIS A 97 -2.61 1.77 -6.10
CA HIS A 97 -3.29 2.67 -5.17
C HIS A 97 -2.78 4.11 -5.28
N LEU A 98 -1.47 4.28 -5.44
CA LEU A 98 -0.87 5.59 -5.69
C LEU A 98 -1.38 6.18 -7.03
N LEU A 99 -1.49 5.35 -8.07
CA LEU A 99 -2.07 5.76 -9.34
C LEU A 99 -3.56 6.08 -9.23
N VAL A 100 -4.33 5.33 -8.42
CA VAL A 100 -5.74 5.67 -8.08
C VAL A 100 -5.79 7.06 -7.44
N HIS A 101 -4.94 7.32 -6.45
CA HIS A 101 -4.90 8.62 -5.79
C HIS A 101 -4.62 9.76 -6.78
N TYR A 102 -3.56 9.68 -7.57
CA TYR A 102 -3.20 10.75 -8.50
C TYR A 102 -4.17 10.87 -9.67
N PHE A 103 -4.48 9.76 -10.35
CA PHE A 103 -5.27 9.81 -11.59
C PHE A 103 -6.75 9.99 -11.33
N TRP A 104 -7.29 9.40 -10.25
CA TRP A 104 -8.72 9.47 -9.95
C TRP A 104 -9.04 10.54 -8.90
N ASN A 105 -8.51 10.43 -7.67
CA ASN A 105 -8.87 11.31 -6.57
C ASN A 105 -8.40 12.75 -6.80
N MET A 106 -7.14 12.95 -7.19
CA MET A 106 -6.62 14.29 -7.54
C MET A 106 -7.07 14.77 -8.94
N GLY A 107 -7.70 13.90 -9.72
CA GLY A 107 -8.34 14.27 -10.98
C GLY A 107 -7.41 14.42 -12.18
N ILE A 108 -6.09 14.16 -12.05
CA ILE A 108 -5.10 14.35 -13.14
C ILE A 108 -5.48 13.54 -14.39
N GLY A 109 -5.95 12.31 -14.21
CA GLY A 109 -6.34 11.40 -15.31
C GLY A 109 -7.85 11.12 -15.38
N LYS A 110 -8.65 11.63 -14.46
CA LYS A 110 -10.08 11.29 -14.33
C LYS A 110 -10.88 11.49 -15.62
N PRO A 111 -10.70 12.55 -16.42
CA PRO A 111 -11.42 12.68 -17.68
C PRO A 111 -11.11 11.56 -18.69
N ILE A 112 -9.84 11.15 -18.78
CA ILE A 112 -9.39 10.07 -19.68
C ILE A 112 -9.95 8.73 -19.18
N LEU A 113 -9.84 8.45 -17.87
CA LEU A 113 -10.35 7.22 -17.27
C LEU A 113 -11.87 7.10 -17.45
N ASN A 114 -12.63 8.20 -17.31
CA ASN A 114 -14.07 8.24 -17.57
C ASN A 114 -14.39 7.98 -19.05
N LEU A 115 -13.60 8.55 -19.98
CA LEU A 115 -13.78 8.28 -21.40
C LEU A 115 -13.56 6.81 -21.72
N LEU A 116 -12.51 6.19 -21.15
CA LEU A 116 -12.22 4.77 -21.34
C LEU A 116 -13.32 3.89 -20.72
N LYS A 117 -13.83 4.26 -19.55
CA LYS A 117 -14.97 3.59 -18.89
C LYS A 117 -16.21 3.57 -19.80
N VAL A 118 -16.55 4.69 -20.44
CA VAL A 118 -17.65 4.77 -21.41
C VAL A 118 -17.41 3.82 -22.61
N LYS A 119 -16.16 3.51 -22.95
CA LYS A 119 -15.78 2.54 -23.99
C LYS A 119 -15.73 1.10 -23.48
N GLY A 120 -16.13 0.84 -22.25
CA GLY A 120 -16.15 -0.50 -21.65
C GLY A 120 -14.80 -0.96 -21.09
N ILE A 121 -13.83 -0.05 -20.89
CA ILE A 121 -12.54 -0.36 -20.30
C ILE A 121 -12.56 0.11 -18.84
N ASN A 122 -12.41 -0.84 -17.90
CA ASN A 122 -12.41 -0.50 -16.48
C ASN A 122 -11.16 0.33 -16.10
N PRO A 123 -11.30 1.43 -15.37
CA PRO A 123 -10.17 2.24 -14.94
C PRO A 123 -9.10 1.48 -14.15
N ALA A 124 -9.45 0.48 -13.33
CA ALA A 124 -8.48 -0.35 -12.61
C ALA A 124 -7.54 -1.07 -13.57
N ASP A 125 -8.06 -1.63 -14.67
CA ASP A 125 -7.25 -2.34 -15.66
C ASP A 125 -6.30 -1.38 -16.40
N VAL A 126 -6.72 -0.14 -16.63
CA VAL A 126 -5.87 0.91 -17.20
C VAL A 126 -4.71 1.23 -16.26
N LEU A 127 -4.98 1.38 -14.95
CA LEU A 127 -3.95 1.67 -13.96
C LEU A 127 -2.98 0.50 -13.76
N VAL A 128 -3.46 -0.75 -13.84
CA VAL A 128 -2.60 -1.95 -13.87
C VAL A 128 -1.70 -1.93 -15.13
N ALA A 129 -2.25 -1.64 -16.30
CA ALA A 129 -1.45 -1.55 -17.53
C ALA A 129 -0.40 -0.41 -17.44
N LEU A 130 -0.77 0.72 -16.82
CA LEU A 130 0.13 1.85 -16.60
C LEU A 130 1.26 1.48 -15.63
N SER A 131 0.97 0.76 -14.55
CA SER A 131 1.97 0.30 -13.57
C SER A 131 2.99 -0.69 -14.16
N ASN A 132 2.64 -1.36 -15.25
CA ASN A 132 3.46 -2.33 -15.96
C ASN A 132 4.03 -1.80 -17.30
N THR A 133 4.01 -0.49 -17.50
CA THR A 133 4.45 0.12 -18.77
C THR A 133 5.94 -0.09 -19.03
N ASP A 134 6.28 -0.29 -20.31
CA ASP A 134 7.68 -0.34 -20.79
C ASP A 134 8.19 1.02 -21.27
N GLN A 135 7.38 2.08 -21.16
CA GLN A 135 7.75 3.43 -21.57
C GLN A 135 8.91 3.95 -20.68
N PRO A 136 10.12 4.19 -21.22
CA PRO A 136 11.33 4.35 -20.38
C PRO A 136 11.24 5.44 -19.32
N LYS A 137 10.66 6.60 -19.65
CA LYS A 137 10.55 7.73 -18.70
C LYS A 137 9.57 7.41 -17.57
N LEU A 138 8.45 6.78 -17.88
CA LEU A 138 7.46 6.41 -16.88
C LEU A 138 7.95 5.23 -16.05
N ARG A 139 8.62 4.27 -16.68
CA ARG A 139 9.25 3.15 -15.98
C ARG A 139 10.25 3.61 -14.94
N ALA A 140 11.11 4.58 -15.28
CA ALA A 140 12.08 5.14 -14.33
C ALA A 140 11.39 5.76 -13.09
N VAL A 141 10.28 6.48 -13.27
CA VAL A 141 9.50 7.04 -12.16
C VAL A 141 8.87 5.92 -11.31
N ILE A 142 8.31 4.89 -11.96
CA ILE A 142 7.71 3.74 -11.27
C ILE A 142 8.75 2.99 -10.44
N ASP A 143 9.93 2.76 -11.00
CA ASP A 143 11.01 2.04 -10.32
C ASP A 143 11.55 2.84 -9.11
N ASP A 144 11.66 4.16 -9.24
CA ASP A 144 12.03 5.05 -8.13
C ASP A 144 10.98 5.03 -7.00
N LEU A 145 9.70 5.14 -7.34
CA LEU A 145 8.59 5.03 -6.37
C LEU A 145 8.57 3.68 -5.65
N LYS A 146 8.83 2.59 -6.37
CA LYS A 146 8.94 1.25 -5.77
C LYS A 146 10.12 1.17 -4.80
N ALA A 147 11.28 1.67 -5.21
CA ALA A 147 12.48 1.68 -4.36
C ALA A 147 12.27 2.48 -3.07
N GLN A 148 11.65 3.67 -3.17
CA GLN A 148 11.31 4.49 -2.00
C GLN A 148 10.30 3.80 -1.08
N SER A 149 9.27 3.18 -1.65
CA SER A 149 8.26 2.44 -0.85
C SER A 149 8.83 1.24 -0.11
N LEU A 150 9.84 0.57 -0.67
CA LEU A 150 10.53 -0.55 -0.01
C LEU A 150 11.48 -0.07 1.10
N ALA A 151 12.13 1.07 0.90
CA ALA A 151 13.10 1.64 1.85
C ALA A 151 12.46 2.12 3.17
N GLU A 152 11.13 2.24 3.24
CA GLU A 152 10.41 2.62 4.46
C GLU A 152 10.27 1.48 5.47
N TRP A 153 10.53 0.22 5.06
CA TRP A 153 10.22 -0.96 5.86
C TRP A 153 11.46 -1.62 6.45
N PHE A 154 11.37 -1.96 7.73
CA PHE A 154 12.39 -2.58 8.55
C PHE A 154 11.87 -3.91 9.11
N GLU A 155 12.77 -4.85 9.38
CA GLU A 155 12.39 -6.15 9.95
C GLU A 155 12.05 -6.05 11.44
N SER A 156 12.54 -5.01 12.15
CA SER A 156 12.27 -4.79 13.56
C SER A 156 12.31 -3.31 13.94
N GLU A 157 11.74 -2.99 15.10
CA GLU A 157 11.82 -1.66 15.72
C GLU A 157 13.27 -1.27 16.04
N ASP A 158 14.10 -2.25 16.47
CA ASP A 158 15.52 -2.02 16.78
C ASP A 158 16.29 -1.55 15.53
N GLU A 159 15.96 -2.07 14.34
CA GLU A 159 16.57 -1.61 13.09
C GLU A 159 16.19 -0.16 12.77
N ILE A 160 14.96 0.26 13.06
CA ILE A 160 14.52 1.65 12.90
C ILE A 160 15.30 2.56 13.85
N ILE A 161 15.41 2.17 15.12
CA ILE A 161 16.17 2.92 16.14
C ILE A 161 17.64 3.02 15.72
N ALA A 162 18.23 1.93 15.22
CA ALA A 162 19.62 1.94 14.73
C ALA A 162 19.80 2.83 13.50
N HIS A 163 18.79 2.94 12.63
CA HIS A 163 18.85 3.73 11.39
C HIS A 163 18.65 5.24 11.64
N TYR A 164 17.73 5.60 12.54
CA TYR A 164 17.36 7.00 12.79
C TYR A 164 17.79 7.53 14.15
N GLY A 165 18.28 6.65 15.04
CA GLY A 165 18.54 6.99 16.45
C GLY A 165 19.88 7.71 16.69
N ASP A 166 20.82 7.67 15.75
CA ASP A 166 22.07 8.45 15.82
C ASP A 166 21.80 9.88 15.30
N PRO A 167 22.09 10.92 16.09
CA PRO A 167 21.81 12.32 15.71
C PRO A 167 22.73 12.84 14.60
#